data_c55f25ad073aa03af631fd31e0417c60
#
_entry.id   c55f25ad073aa03af631fd31e0417c60
#
_cell.length_a   1.000
_cell.length_b   1.000
_cell.length_c   1.000
_cell.angle_alpha   90.00
_cell.angle_beta   90.00
_cell.angle_gamma   90.00
#
_symmetry.space_group_name_H-M   'P 1'
#
loop_
_entity.id
_entity.type
_entity.pdbx_description
1 polymer ?
#
loop_
_entity_poly.entity_id
_entity_poly.type
_entity_poly.pdbx_seq_one_letter_code
_entity_poly.pdbx_strand_id
1 'polypeptide(L)'
;EPCDVIVEAASVAAARSHAKAVLEAGKDIIIMSVGALADEEFKADLIETARKNSVKIHIPSGAVLGLDNIKVGQIARVDKILLKTTKSPASLNRPITEKTQLFGGKAHDCVREFPKNTNVAQSLSLAAGRSIDVELWADPAEDRNMHEIFFEGEFGEIYARIRNVPSPDNPATSYLAALSILSLLRNLDSPLVIGA
;
A
#
# COMPACT_ATOMS: atom_id res chain seq x y z
N GLU A 1 -12.55 20.38 -15.95
CA GLU A 1 -13.87 19.72 -15.87
C GLU A 1 -14.22 19.46 -14.41
N PRO A 2 -15.50 19.54 -14.03
CA PRO A 2 -15.91 19.17 -12.68
C PRO A 2 -15.66 17.68 -12.46
N CYS A 3 -15.07 17.35 -11.32
CA CYS A 3 -14.82 15.98 -10.89
C CYS A 3 -15.00 15.89 -9.38
N ASP A 4 -15.43 14.74 -8.89
CA ASP A 4 -15.68 14.48 -7.47
C ASP A 4 -14.51 13.77 -6.79
N VAL A 5 -13.68 13.07 -7.59
CA VAL A 5 -12.57 12.24 -7.12
C VAL A 5 -11.30 12.58 -7.90
N ILE A 6 -10.20 12.75 -7.20
CA ILE A 6 -8.85 12.92 -7.78
C ILE A 6 -8.02 11.65 -7.49
N VAL A 7 -7.30 11.17 -8.51
CA VAL A 7 -6.36 10.05 -8.36
C VAL A 7 -4.93 10.57 -8.33
N GLU A 8 -4.24 10.36 -7.22
CA GLU A 8 -2.81 10.58 -7.11
C GLU A 8 -2.08 9.26 -7.46
N ALA A 9 -1.36 9.23 -8.55
CA ALA A 9 -0.58 8.08 -9.03
C ALA A 9 0.82 8.50 -9.52
N ALA A 10 1.37 9.57 -8.97
CA ALA A 10 2.62 10.16 -9.43
C ALA A 10 3.80 9.83 -8.51
N SER A 11 3.79 10.32 -7.26
CA SER A 11 4.89 10.13 -6.32
C SER A 11 4.51 10.53 -4.88
N VAL A 12 5.29 10.06 -3.91
CA VAL A 12 5.20 10.49 -2.50
C VAL A 12 5.30 12.03 -2.38
N ALA A 13 6.16 12.67 -3.18
CA ALA A 13 6.30 14.12 -3.18
C ALA A 13 5.03 14.81 -3.72
N ALA A 14 4.43 14.28 -4.78
CA ALA A 14 3.17 14.79 -5.33
C ALA A 14 2.01 14.64 -4.34
N ALA A 15 1.88 13.47 -3.69
CA ALA A 15 0.90 13.26 -2.64
C ALA A 15 1.03 14.29 -1.52
N ARG A 16 2.27 14.51 -1.02
CA ARG A 16 2.54 15.52 0.02
C ARG A 16 2.21 16.95 -0.41
N SER A 17 2.48 17.30 -1.67
CA SER A 17 2.27 18.66 -2.16
C SER A 17 0.81 18.98 -2.47
N HIS A 18 0.00 18.00 -2.86
CA HIS A 18 -1.31 18.25 -3.46
C HIS A 18 -2.49 17.66 -2.71
N ALA A 19 -2.30 16.58 -1.91
CA ALA A 19 -3.43 15.87 -1.31
C ALA A 19 -4.30 16.78 -0.43
N LYS A 20 -3.70 17.65 0.37
CA LYS A 20 -4.44 18.59 1.23
C LYS A 20 -5.30 19.55 0.43
N ALA A 21 -4.74 20.16 -0.62
CA ALA A 21 -5.48 21.09 -1.48
C ALA A 21 -6.67 20.44 -2.19
N VAL A 22 -6.55 19.16 -2.56
CA VAL A 22 -7.66 18.36 -3.13
C VAL A 22 -8.80 18.23 -2.11
N LEU A 23 -8.48 17.87 -0.87
CA LEU A 23 -9.47 17.72 0.21
C LEU A 23 -10.11 19.07 0.58
N GLU A 24 -9.34 20.15 0.63
CA GLU A 24 -9.82 21.53 0.86
C GLU A 24 -10.74 22.01 -0.26
N ALA A 25 -10.56 21.50 -1.49
CA ALA A 25 -11.45 21.77 -2.62
C ALA A 25 -12.76 20.95 -2.58
N GLY A 26 -13.02 20.21 -1.50
CA GLY A 26 -14.22 19.39 -1.33
C GLY A 26 -14.25 18.15 -2.24
N LYS A 27 -13.09 17.55 -2.56
CA LYS A 27 -13.00 16.39 -3.44
C LYS A 27 -12.40 15.20 -2.71
N ASP A 28 -12.90 14.01 -3.00
CA ASP A 28 -12.26 12.77 -2.57
C ASP A 28 -10.90 12.60 -3.25
N ILE A 29 -9.99 11.92 -2.57
CA ILE A 29 -8.69 11.59 -3.14
C ILE A 29 -8.40 10.10 -3.03
N ILE A 30 -7.91 9.50 -4.11
CA ILE A 30 -7.31 8.16 -4.12
C ILE A 30 -5.80 8.34 -4.11
N ILE A 31 -5.09 7.77 -3.13
CA ILE A 31 -3.64 7.89 -3.00
C ILE A 31 -2.98 6.55 -3.28
N MET A 32 -2.18 6.48 -4.37
CA MET A 32 -1.32 5.33 -4.69
C MET A 32 0.04 5.41 -4.02
N SER A 33 0.54 6.62 -3.82
CA SER A 33 1.84 6.87 -3.18
C SER A 33 1.71 6.83 -1.65
N VAL A 34 1.21 5.71 -1.13
CA VAL A 34 0.82 5.51 0.27
C VAL A 34 1.97 5.73 1.25
N GLY A 35 3.23 5.60 0.78
CA GLY A 35 4.41 5.95 1.56
C GLY A 35 4.42 7.39 2.10
N ALA A 36 3.66 8.31 1.49
CA ALA A 36 3.48 9.67 2.00
C ALA A 36 2.83 9.68 3.39
N LEU A 37 1.95 8.72 3.67
CA LEU A 37 1.21 8.59 4.92
C LEU A 37 2.01 7.88 6.03
N ALA A 38 3.28 7.59 5.81
CA ALA A 38 4.20 7.13 6.85
C ALA A 38 4.59 8.26 7.82
N ASP A 39 4.44 9.51 7.39
CA ASP A 39 4.55 10.68 8.23
C ASP A 39 3.24 10.87 9.01
N GLU A 40 3.31 10.66 10.31
CA GLU A 40 2.14 10.66 11.20
C GLU A 40 1.49 12.04 11.29
N GLU A 41 2.28 13.12 11.27
CA GLU A 41 1.79 14.49 11.33
C GLU A 41 1.04 14.84 10.05
N PHE A 42 1.65 14.54 8.90
CA PHE A 42 1.01 14.73 7.60
C PHE A 42 -0.28 13.90 7.46
N LYS A 43 -0.25 12.64 7.88
CA LYS A 43 -1.43 11.77 7.87
C LYS A 43 -2.56 12.32 8.73
N ALA A 44 -2.25 12.78 9.95
CA ALA A 44 -3.23 13.35 10.87
C ALA A 44 -3.87 14.62 10.29
N ASP A 45 -3.07 15.52 9.72
CA ASP A 45 -3.53 16.74 9.06
C ASP A 45 -4.46 16.44 7.88
N LEU A 46 -4.13 15.45 7.04
CA LEU A 46 -5.00 15.03 5.94
C LEU A 46 -6.34 14.46 6.43
N ILE A 47 -6.31 13.61 7.45
CA ILE A 47 -7.55 13.01 8.02
C ILE A 47 -8.46 14.11 8.60
N GLU A 48 -7.88 15.07 9.31
CA GLU A 48 -8.65 16.20 9.86
C GLU A 48 -9.22 17.07 8.75
N THR A 49 -8.43 17.35 7.72
CA THR A 49 -8.88 18.12 6.55
C THR A 49 -10.02 17.42 5.82
N ALA A 50 -9.91 16.10 5.62
CA ALA A 50 -10.96 15.29 4.99
C ALA A 50 -12.27 15.32 5.80
N ARG A 51 -12.16 15.15 7.14
CA ARG A 51 -13.32 15.21 8.05
C ARG A 51 -14.02 16.57 7.99
N LYS A 52 -13.25 17.67 8.06
CA LYS A 52 -13.76 19.04 8.02
C LYS A 52 -14.52 19.36 6.72
N ASN A 53 -14.07 18.82 5.60
CA ASN A 53 -14.67 19.06 4.28
C ASN A 53 -15.67 17.96 3.86
N SER A 54 -15.95 16.97 4.72
CA SER A 54 -16.86 15.85 4.45
C SER A 54 -16.49 15.05 3.19
N VAL A 55 -15.19 14.87 2.95
CA VAL A 55 -14.60 14.10 1.86
C VAL A 55 -13.77 12.94 2.38
N LYS A 56 -13.33 12.03 1.49
CA LYS A 56 -12.63 10.82 1.86
C LYS A 56 -11.25 10.71 1.22
N ILE A 57 -10.37 10.02 1.94
CA ILE A 57 -9.08 9.54 1.45
C ILE A 57 -9.22 8.04 1.20
N HIS A 58 -9.06 7.60 -0.03
CA HIS A 58 -9.15 6.21 -0.43
C HIS A 58 -7.77 5.63 -0.68
N ILE A 59 -7.50 4.47 -0.09
CA ILE A 59 -6.27 3.70 -0.31
C ILE A 59 -6.65 2.40 -1.00
N PRO A 60 -6.36 2.24 -2.29
CA PRO A 60 -6.63 0.99 -3.00
C PRO A 60 -5.68 -0.13 -2.52
N SER A 61 -6.03 -1.38 -2.81
CA SER A 61 -5.21 -2.53 -2.42
C SER A 61 -3.81 -2.53 -3.05
N GLY A 62 -3.65 -1.85 -4.17
CA GLY A 62 -2.37 -1.74 -4.85
C GLY A 62 -1.85 -3.09 -5.35
N ALA A 63 -0.62 -3.39 -5.03
CA ALA A 63 0.07 -4.61 -5.46
C ALA A 63 -0.23 -5.84 -4.58
N VAL A 64 -1.16 -5.73 -3.63
CA VAL A 64 -1.56 -6.80 -2.70
C VAL A 64 -3.08 -6.97 -2.68
N LEU A 65 -3.58 -7.77 -1.76
CA LEU A 65 -5.00 -8.05 -1.56
C LEU A 65 -5.33 -8.09 -0.05
N GLY A 66 -6.62 -8.12 0.28
CA GLY A 66 -7.09 -8.40 1.63
C GLY A 66 -6.90 -7.27 2.65
N LEU A 67 -6.79 -5.99 2.19
CA LEU A 67 -6.69 -4.87 3.14
C LEU A 67 -7.93 -4.76 4.03
N ASP A 68 -9.11 -5.12 3.53
CA ASP A 68 -10.36 -5.23 4.28
C ASP A 68 -10.27 -6.28 5.40
N ASN A 69 -9.70 -7.45 5.10
CA ASN A 69 -9.46 -8.49 6.11
C ASN A 69 -8.40 -8.06 7.14
N ILE A 70 -7.35 -7.37 6.72
CA ILE A 70 -6.30 -6.88 7.61
C ILE A 70 -6.84 -5.84 8.61
N LYS A 71 -7.90 -5.09 8.25
CA LYS A 71 -8.59 -4.15 9.18
C LYS A 71 -9.14 -4.84 10.43
N VAL A 72 -9.39 -6.14 10.39
CA VAL A 72 -9.75 -6.92 11.58
C VAL A 72 -8.71 -6.78 12.70
N GLY A 73 -7.44 -6.54 12.35
CA GLY A 73 -6.37 -6.29 13.31
C GLY A 73 -6.51 -5.02 14.16
N GLN A 74 -7.45 -4.12 13.81
CA GLN A 74 -7.81 -2.96 14.63
C GLN A 74 -8.86 -3.29 15.69
N ILE A 75 -9.50 -4.44 15.60
CA ILE A 75 -10.63 -4.86 16.44
C ILE A 75 -10.24 -6.05 17.30
N ALA A 76 -9.56 -7.04 16.70
CA ALA A 76 -9.17 -8.29 17.30
C ALA A 76 -7.71 -8.30 17.78
N ARG A 77 -7.34 -9.21 18.67
CA ARG A 77 -5.95 -9.43 19.05
C ARG A 77 -5.17 -10.04 17.88
N VAL A 78 -4.03 -9.39 17.58
CA VAL A 78 -3.08 -9.84 16.56
C VAL A 78 -1.84 -10.37 17.22
N ASP A 79 -1.46 -11.60 16.89
CA ASP A 79 -0.25 -12.26 17.38
C ASP A 79 0.93 -12.03 16.42
N LYS A 80 0.65 -11.99 15.09
CA LYS A 80 1.67 -11.76 14.07
C LYS A 80 1.08 -11.07 12.85
N ILE A 81 1.82 -10.12 12.30
CA ILE A 81 1.59 -9.59 10.97
C ILE A 81 2.93 -9.30 10.31
N LEU A 82 3.24 -10.04 9.26
CA LEU A 82 4.49 -9.97 8.52
C LEU A 82 4.21 -9.83 7.03
N LEU A 83 4.83 -8.83 6.42
CA LEU A 83 4.98 -8.71 4.97
C LEU A 83 6.38 -9.18 4.57
N LYS A 84 6.45 -10.21 3.75
CA LYS A 84 7.70 -10.59 3.10
C LYS A 84 7.63 -10.22 1.63
N THR A 85 8.53 -9.35 1.19
CA THR A 85 8.64 -8.93 -0.21
C THR A 85 9.90 -9.52 -0.80
N THR A 86 9.75 -10.25 -1.91
CA THR A 86 10.89 -10.80 -2.69
C THR A 86 10.92 -10.16 -4.07
N LYS A 87 12.10 -9.71 -4.48
CA LYS A 87 12.33 -9.05 -5.77
C LYS A 87 13.54 -9.65 -6.46
N SER A 88 13.57 -9.54 -7.80
CA SER A 88 14.77 -9.87 -8.56
C SER A 88 15.88 -8.85 -8.28
N PRO A 89 17.17 -9.25 -8.30
CA PRO A 89 18.31 -8.33 -8.18
C PRO A 89 18.27 -7.20 -9.22
N ALA A 90 17.81 -7.51 -10.43
CA ALA A 90 17.66 -6.52 -11.51
C ALA A 90 16.68 -5.40 -11.14
N SER A 91 15.53 -5.73 -10.53
CA SER A 91 14.54 -4.73 -10.13
C SER A 91 15.02 -3.85 -8.95
N LEU A 92 16.02 -4.32 -8.21
CA LEU A 92 16.66 -3.60 -7.11
C LEU A 92 17.91 -2.84 -7.52
N ASN A 93 18.36 -3.01 -8.78
CA ASN A 93 19.61 -2.44 -9.29
C ASN A 93 20.84 -2.86 -8.44
N ARG A 94 20.89 -4.13 -8.01
CA ARG A 94 21.95 -4.67 -7.14
C ARG A 94 22.53 -5.96 -7.75
N PRO A 95 23.87 -6.14 -7.74
CA PRO A 95 24.53 -7.35 -8.26
C PRO A 95 24.50 -8.48 -7.23
N ILE A 96 23.33 -9.05 -6.97
CA ILE A 96 23.10 -10.11 -5.98
C ILE A 96 22.97 -11.43 -6.75
N THR A 97 23.77 -12.43 -6.39
CA THR A 97 23.87 -13.72 -7.08
C THR A 97 23.21 -14.87 -6.32
N GLU A 98 22.86 -14.66 -5.06
CA GLU A 98 22.18 -15.64 -4.20
C GLU A 98 21.04 -14.98 -3.42
N LYS A 99 20.08 -15.79 -2.96
CA LYS A 99 18.96 -15.30 -2.16
C LYS A 99 19.46 -14.61 -0.88
N THR A 100 19.20 -13.30 -0.76
CA THR A 100 19.75 -12.46 0.29
C THR A 100 18.64 -11.63 0.94
N GLN A 101 18.59 -11.63 2.26
CA GLN A 101 17.75 -10.70 3.01
C GLN A 101 18.42 -9.33 3.07
N LEU A 102 17.72 -8.32 2.56
CA LEU A 102 18.20 -6.94 2.52
C LEU A 102 17.74 -6.11 3.70
N PHE A 103 16.57 -6.47 4.25
CA PHE A 103 15.97 -5.79 5.38
C PHE A 103 15.12 -6.76 6.21
N GLY A 104 15.10 -6.55 7.52
CA GLY A 104 14.18 -7.19 8.45
C GLY A 104 13.94 -6.25 9.64
N GLY A 105 12.66 -5.86 9.84
CA GLY A 105 12.30 -4.91 10.89
C GLY A 105 10.88 -4.35 10.74
N LYS A 106 10.63 -3.21 11.35
CA LYS A 106 9.31 -2.58 11.27
C LYS A 106 9.11 -1.79 9.96
N ALA A 107 7.85 -1.69 9.52
CA ALA A 107 7.48 -1.00 8.27
C ALA A 107 8.01 0.44 8.22
N HIS A 108 7.93 1.20 9.32
CA HIS A 108 8.42 2.58 9.36
C HIS A 108 9.94 2.71 9.15
N ASP A 109 10.72 1.71 9.57
CA ASP A 109 12.17 1.68 9.33
C ASP A 109 12.46 1.31 7.87
N CYS A 110 11.69 0.34 7.32
CA CYS A 110 11.78 -0.02 5.90
C CYS A 110 11.51 1.18 4.98
N VAL A 111 10.55 2.04 5.32
CA VAL A 111 10.24 3.27 4.57
C VAL A 111 11.46 4.20 4.49
N ARG A 112 12.20 4.35 5.57
CA ARG A 112 13.39 5.22 5.61
C ARG A 112 14.55 4.66 4.79
N GLU A 113 14.79 3.36 4.89
CA GLU A 113 15.94 2.71 4.26
C GLU A 113 15.69 2.36 2.79
N PHE A 114 14.44 2.00 2.44
CA PHE A 114 14.05 1.57 1.10
C PHE A 114 12.82 2.34 0.56
N PRO A 115 12.88 3.66 0.36
CA PRO A 115 11.70 4.50 0.05
C PRO A 115 10.93 4.10 -1.22
N LYS A 116 11.57 3.40 -2.16
CA LYS A 116 10.92 2.89 -3.38
C LYS A 116 10.11 1.60 -3.18
N ASN A 117 10.15 1.00 -1.98
CA ASN A 117 9.52 -0.30 -1.69
C ASN A 117 8.47 -0.22 -0.57
N THR A 118 7.93 0.96 -0.30
CA THR A 118 7.23 1.28 0.94
C THR A 118 5.71 1.25 0.86
N ASN A 119 5.14 1.47 -0.33
CA ASN A 119 3.68 1.62 -0.45
C ASN A 119 2.91 0.41 0.08
N VAL A 120 3.35 -0.81 -0.22
CA VAL A 120 2.69 -2.04 0.27
C VAL A 120 2.78 -2.16 1.78
N ALA A 121 3.97 -1.96 2.35
CA ALA A 121 4.17 -2.03 3.81
C ALA A 121 3.33 -0.98 4.54
N GLN A 122 3.26 0.22 3.99
CA GLN A 122 2.45 1.31 4.55
C GLN A 122 0.95 1.03 4.41
N SER A 123 0.48 0.50 3.26
CA SER A 123 -0.93 0.14 3.09
C SER A 123 -1.37 -0.92 4.11
N LEU A 124 -0.56 -1.95 4.32
CA LEU A 124 -0.84 -2.98 5.32
C LEU A 124 -0.78 -2.43 6.75
N SER A 125 0.18 -1.54 7.06
CA SER A 125 0.27 -0.89 8.37
C SER A 125 -0.95 -0.02 8.66
N LEU A 126 -1.43 0.74 7.66
CA LEU A 126 -2.65 1.55 7.78
C LEU A 126 -3.88 0.65 8.00
N ALA A 127 -4.01 -0.43 7.23
CA ALA A 127 -5.11 -1.39 7.39
C ALA A 127 -5.08 -2.04 8.78
N ALA A 128 -3.91 -2.46 9.26
CA ALA A 128 -3.74 -3.07 10.58
C ALA A 128 -3.87 -2.07 11.75
N GLY A 129 -3.83 -0.75 11.49
CA GLY A 129 -3.79 0.29 12.53
C GLY A 129 -2.52 0.30 13.38
N ARG A 130 -1.45 -0.34 12.89
CA ARG A 130 -0.15 -0.45 13.57
C ARG A 130 0.98 -0.71 12.58
N SER A 131 2.22 -0.38 12.97
CA SER A 131 3.40 -0.74 12.19
C SER A 131 3.58 -2.27 12.19
N ILE A 132 3.66 -2.86 10.99
CA ILE A 132 3.83 -4.30 10.78
C ILE A 132 5.30 -4.68 10.69
N ASP A 133 5.60 -5.98 10.81
CA ASP A 133 6.91 -6.53 10.49
C ASP A 133 7.09 -6.67 8.97
N VAL A 134 8.30 -6.39 8.49
CA VAL A 134 8.63 -6.40 7.06
C VAL A 134 9.96 -7.11 6.85
N GLU A 135 9.98 -7.99 5.86
CA GLU A 135 11.20 -8.56 5.28
C GLU A 135 11.31 -8.17 3.80
N LEU A 136 12.46 -7.67 3.39
CA LEU A 136 12.80 -7.45 1.99
C LEU A 136 13.91 -8.41 1.57
N TRP A 137 13.64 -9.19 0.54
CA TRP A 137 14.56 -10.19 -0.01
C TRP A 137 14.88 -9.90 -1.47
N ALA A 138 16.11 -10.13 -1.85
CA ALA A 138 16.53 -10.28 -3.23
C ALA A 138 16.69 -11.77 -3.54
N ASP A 139 16.13 -12.23 -4.64
CA ASP A 139 16.24 -13.63 -5.06
C ASP A 139 16.44 -13.69 -6.59
N PRO A 140 17.62 -14.19 -7.07
CA PRO A 140 17.88 -14.33 -8.50
C PRO A 140 16.94 -15.31 -9.21
N ALA A 141 16.30 -16.24 -8.48
CA ALA A 141 15.34 -17.17 -9.03
C ALA A 141 13.94 -16.56 -9.26
N GLU A 142 13.68 -15.35 -8.71
CA GLU A 142 12.41 -14.67 -8.89
C GLU A 142 12.46 -13.70 -10.09
N ASP A 143 11.50 -13.89 -11.00
CA ASP A 143 11.31 -13.07 -12.20
C ASP A 143 10.30 -11.94 -12.00
N ARG A 144 9.60 -11.93 -10.86
CA ARG A 144 8.50 -11.01 -10.53
C ARG A 144 8.62 -10.48 -9.11
N ASN A 145 7.99 -9.33 -8.87
CA ASN A 145 7.77 -8.87 -7.50
C ASN A 145 6.78 -9.80 -6.81
N MET A 146 7.21 -10.42 -5.72
CA MET A 146 6.39 -11.30 -4.90
C MET A 146 6.16 -10.69 -3.51
N HIS A 147 4.91 -10.73 -3.05
CA HIS A 147 4.52 -10.35 -1.70
C HIS A 147 3.87 -11.55 -1.01
N GLU A 148 4.34 -11.85 0.19
CA GLU A 148 3.75 -12.86 1.07
C GLU A 148 3.28 -12.15 2.35
N ILE A 149 2.03 -12.36 2.72
CA ILE A 149 1.41 -11.76 3.90
C ILE A 149 1.08 -12.90 4.86
N PHE A 150 1.58 -12.81 6.09
CA PHE A 150 1.25 -13.70 7.18
C PHE A 150 0.53 -12.88 8.25
N PHE A 151 -0.69 -13.24 8.58
CA PHE A 151 -1.52 -12.53 9.52
C PHE A 151 -2.21 -13.52 10.44
N GLU A 152 -1.86 -13.51 11.72
CA GLU A 152 -2.26 -14.48 12.72
C GLU A 152 -2.82 -13.75 13.96
N GLY A 153 -3.85 -14.28 14.57
CA GLY A 153 -4.48 -13.72 15.76
C GLY A 153 -5.64 -14.57 16.25
N GLU A 154 -6.44 -14.04 17.15
CA GLU A 154 -7.60 -14.76 17.70
C GLU A 154 -8.69 -15.10 16.67
N PHE A 155 -8.65 -14.45 15.50
CA PHE A 155 -9.53 -14.72 14.35
C PHE A 155 -9.06 -15.91 13.50
N GLY A 156 -7.89 -16.49 13.78
CA GLY A 156 -7.26 -17.52 12.97
C GLY A 156 -5.98 -17.06 12.28
N GLU A 157 -5.67 -17.70 11.17
CA GLU A 157 -4.47 -17.38 10.36
C GLU A 157 -4.83 -17.14 8.89
N ILE A 158 -4.18 -16.16 8.30
CA ILE A 158 -4.28 -15.83 6.88
C ILE A 158 -2.87 -15.86 6.28
N TYR A 159 -2.72 -16.62 5.21
CA TYR A 159 -1.54 -16.58 4.35
C TYR A 159 -1.96 -16.21 2.95
N ALA A 160 -1.35 -15.17 2.40
CA ALA A 160 -1.56 -14.77 1.02
C ALA A 160 -0.23 -14.61 0.29
N ARG A 161 -0.14 -15.16 -0.93
CA ARG A 161 1.02 -15.02 -1.81
C ARG A 161 0.60 -14.41 -3.12
N ILE A 162 1.20 -13.27 -3.46
CA ILE A 162 0.91 -12.52 -4.67
C ILE A 162 2.20 -12.42 -5.50
N ARG A 163 2.19 -12.94 -6.73
CA ARG A 163 3.27 -12.77 -7.71
C ARG A 163 2.79 -11.83 -8.79
N ASN A 164 3.30 -10.62 -8.77
CA ASN A 164 2.85 -9.53 -9.64
C ASN A 164 3.55 -9.58 -11.01
N VAL A 165 2.78 -9.39 -12.07
CA VAL A 165 3.34 -9.04 -13.38
C VAL A 165 3.58 -7.54 -13.46
N PRO A 166 4.64 -7.08 -14.15
CA PRO A 166 4.84 -5.66 -14.43
C PRO A 166 3.68 -5.08 -15.24
N SER A 167 3.36 -3.81 -15.01
CA SER A 167 2.41 -3.11 -15.87
C SER A 167 2.97 -2.98 -17.29
N PRO A 168 2.16 -3.20 -18.34
CA PRO A 168 2.59 -3.03 -19.73
C PRO A 168 3.17 -1.64 -20.03
N ASP A 169 2.57 -0.60 -19.45
CA ASP A 169 2.96 0.78 -19.71
C ASP A 169 4.05 1.30 -18.76
N ASN A 170 4.24 0.65 -17.60
CA ASN A 170 5.25 1.00 -16.61
C ASN A 170 5.78 -0.24 -15.89
N PRO A 171 6.85 -0.86 -16.37
CA PRO A 171 7.42 -2.08 -15.78
C PRO A 171 7.90 -1.94 -14.32
N ALA A 172 8.12 -0.73 -13.83
CA ALA A 172 8.47 -0.47 -12.43
C ALA A 172 7.28 -0.65 -11.47
N THR A 173 6.05 -0.69 -12.01
CA THR A 173 4.79 -0.80 -11.26
C THR A 173 4.14 -2.16 -11.50
N SER A 174 3.53 -2.73 -10.46
CA SER A 174 2.68 -3.91 -10.60
C SER A 174 1.42 -3.60 -11.39
N TYR A 175 1.07 -4.44 -12.37
CA TYR A 175 -0.18 -4.29 -13.11
C TYR A 175 -1.42 -4.40 -12.20
N LEU A 176 -1.36 -5.25 -11.19
CA LEU A 176 -2.41 -5.34 -10.16
C LEU A 176 -2.66 -3.99 -9.48
N ALA A 177 -1.61 -3.20 -9.23
CA ALA A 177 -1.76 -1.88 -8.62
C ALA A 177 -2.56 -0.92 -9.51
N ALA A 178 -2.31 -0.90 -10.81
CA ALA A 178 -3.09 -0.10 -11.75
C ALA A 178 -4.56 -0.55 -11.80
N LEU A 179 -4.79 -1.87 -11.86
CA LEU A 179 -6.14 -2.44 -11.86
C LEU A 179 -6.91 -2.18 -10.56
N SER A 180 -6.21 -2.08 -9.42
CA SER A 180 -6.84 -1.80 -8.13
C SER A 180 -7.49 -0.41 -8.07
N ILE A 181 -6.96 0.58 -8.79
CA ILE A 181 -7.58 1.91 -8.94
C ILE A 181 -8.90 1.79 -9.67
N LEU A 182 -8.90 1.07 -10.80
CA LEU A 182 -10.13 0.89 -11.60
C LEU A 182 -11.20 0.12 -10.81
N SER A 183 -10.79 -0.88 -10.04
CA SER A 183 -11.68 -1.63 -9.15
C SER A 183 -12.29 -0.72 -8.09
N LEU A 184 -11.47 0.11 -7.44
CA LEU A 184 -11.96 1.07 -6.45
C LEU A 184 -12.92 2.08 -7.05
N LEU A 185 -12.60 2.69 -8.19
CA LEU A 185 -13.47 3.64 -8.88
C LEU A 185 -14.83 3.03 -9.23
N ARG A 186 -14.84 1.79 -9.73
CA ARG A 186 -16.09 1.05 -10.00
C ARG A 186 -16.89 0.80 -8.72
N ASN A 187 -16.21 0.51 -7.62
CA ASN A 187 -16.88 0.25 -6.34
C ASN A 187 -17.51 1.52 -5.75
N LEU A 188 -16.90 2.70 -5.98
CA LEU A 188 -17.46 3.98 -5.54
C LEU A 188 -18.80 4.32 -6.22
N ASP A 189 -18.97 3.93 -7.48
CA ASP A 189 -20.19 4.19 -8.27
C ASP A 189 -21.20 3.02 -8.21
N SER A 190 -20.82 1.89 -7.62
CA SER A 190 -21.66 0.68 -7.58
C SER A 190 -22.69 0.74 -6.44
N PRO A 191 -23.97 0.40 -6.74
CA PRO A 191 -24.95 0.20 -5.67
C PRO A 191 -24.69 -1.07 -4.84
N LEU A 192 -23.88 -2.02 -5.35
CA LEU A 192 -23.42 -3.20 -4.65
C LEU A 192 -21.92 -3.04 -4.33
N VAL A 193 -21.61 -2.75 -3.09
CA VAL A 193 -20.24 -2.63 -2.57
C VAL A 193 -19.76 -4.01 -2.11
N ILE A 194 -18.61 -4.46 -2.62
CA ILE A 194 -17.96 -5.71 -2.24
C ILE A 194 -16.59 -5.40 -1.62
N GLY A 195 -16.36 -5.92 -0.44
CA GLY A 195 -15.25 -5.52 0.42
C GLY A 195 -15.54 -4.18 1.10
N ALA A 196 -14.76 -3.81 2.10
CA ALA A 196 -15.01 -2.61 2.91
C ALA A 196 -13.87 -1.61 2.83
#